data_859163cf3d37b035f2047eda765c4476
#
_entry.id   859163cf3d37b035f2047eda765c4476
#
_cell.length_a   1.000
_cell.length_b   1.000
_cell.length_c   1.000
_cell.angle_alpha   90.00
_cell.angle_beta   90.00
_cell.angle_gamma   90.00
#
_symmetry.space_group_name_H-M   'P 1'
#
loop_
_entity.id
_entity.type
_entity.pdbx_description
1 polymer ?
#
loop_
_entity_poly.entity_id
_entity_poly.type
_entity_poly.pdbx_seq_one_letter_code
_entity_poly.pdbx_strand_id
1 'polypeptide(L)'
;MKQIIIIGCGVVGAAIAYELSLNPEFRVTVIDQAAAGQGATAAALGVGMAVISHKVKGRNWRLREASLRRYQSLIPELETLTGQAIQHNTQGILSLCFDAEDLPRWRSLQEIRQRQGYRLEIWQPEVVGDRCPHLNIDQVAAAIYSPQDFQISPSELTQALVAGARANGVELHFSQPVVGFDRADAAPESAEDGRICSAVHTATQSLATDAIVISAGLGTLPLTQTLHQPVAVGPVLGQALRIHLDTSLGQPDFQPVVNGQDIHLVPLGSGDYWVGATVEFPPETSPDTALAMQPEAERLEAVLAGAVAYCPAIAQGTITQRWSGLRPRPQGQAAPVI
;
A
#
# COMPACT_ATOMS: atom_id res chain seq x y z
N MET A 1 -17.52 26.78 5.49
CA MET A 1 -16.41 25.80 5.61
C MET A 1 -17.03 24.51 6.11
N LYS A 2 -16.90 23.41 5.35
CA LYS A 2 -17.47 22.11 5.72
C LYS A 2 -16.53 21.35 6.67
N GLN A 3 -17.09 20.79 7.73
CA GLN A 3 -16.36 19.95 8.69
C GLN A 3 -16.30 18.51 8.16
N ILE A 4 -15.11 17.97 7.95
CA ILE A 4 -14.91 16.60 7.49
C ILE A 4 -14.10 15.84 8.55
N ILE A 5 -14.63 14.72 9.00
CA ILE A 5 -13.92 13.84 9.91
C ILE A 5 -13.44 12.58 9.16
N ILE A 6 -12.16 12.29 9.25
CA ILE A 6 -11.54 11.09 8.71
C ILE A 6 -11.23 10.13 9.86
N ILE A 7 -11.75 8.91 9.78
CA ILE A 7 -11.56 7.87 10.79
C ILE A 7 -10.57 6.85 10.26
N GLY A 8 -9.41 6.77 10.89
CA GLY A 8 -8.27 5.97 10.47
C GLY A 8 -7.19 6.80 9.78
N CYS A 9 -5.96 6.72 10.27
CA CYS A 9 -4.77 7.43 9.79
C CYS A 9 -3.68 6.46 9.31
N GLY A 10 -4.06 5.41 8.59
CA GLY A 10 -3.16 4.69 7.70
C GLY A 10 -2.81 5.55 6.48
N VAL A 11 -2.01 5.03 5.55
CA VAL A 11 -1.61 5.79 4.34
C VAL A 11 -2.80 6.34 3.55
N VAL A 12 -3.93 5.63 3.52
CA VAL A 12 -5.15 6.08 2.81
C VAL A 12 -5.77 7.30 3.51
N GLY A 13 -6.01 7.21 4.82
CA GLY A 13 -6.59 8.33 5.58
C GLY A 13 -5.67 9.54 5.63
N ALA A 14 -4.36 9.33 5.78
CA ALA A 14 -3.37 10.40 5.75
C ALA A 14 -3.33 11.10 4.38
N ALA A 15 -3.39 10.35 3.27
CA ALA A 15 -3.45 10.92 1.93
C ALA A 15 -4.73 11.73 1.71
N ILE A 16 -5.89 11.20 2.13
CA ILE A 16 -7.17 11.93 2.04
C ILE A 16 -7.12 13.21 2.87
N ALA A 17 -6.57 13.14 4.10
CA ALA A 17 -6.45 14.31 4.97
C ALA A 17 -5.58 15.40 4.32
N TYR A 18 -4.43 15.01 3.76
CA TYR A 18 -3.55 15.94 3.07
C TYR A 18 -4.23 16.57 1.86
N GLU A 19 -4.81 15.77 0.96
CA GLU A 19 -5.45 16.28 -0.26
C GLU A 19 -6.65 17.19 0.05
N LEU A 20 -7.48 16.84 1.04
CA LEU A 20 -8.60 17.70 1.45
C LEU A 20 -8.13 18.99 2.12
N SER A 21 -7.00 18.97 2.82
CA SER A 21 -6.45 20.17 3.48
C SER A 21 -5.97 21.24 2.50
N LEU A 22 -5.75 20.89 1.23
CA LEU A 22 -5.41 21.85 0.18
C LEU A 22 -6.58 22.72 -0.26
N ASN A 23 -7.81 22.33 0.11
CA ASN A 23 -9.00 23.11 -0.21
C ASN A 23 -9.48 23.92 1.01
N PRO A 24 -9.46 25.26 0.96
CA PRO A 24 -9.82 26.12 2.09
C PRO A 24 -11.32 26.06 2.47
N GLU A 25 -12.17 25.42 1.66
CA GLU A 25 -13.57 25.20 2.00
C GLU A 25 -13.78 24.10 3.05
N PHE A 26 -12.77 23.27 3.28
CA PHE A 26 -12.82 22.15 4.21
C PHE A 26 -12.04 22.44 5.50
N ARG A 27 -12.61 22.06 6.62
CA ARG A 27 -11.92 21.89 7.88
C ARG A 27 -11.85 20.40 8.18
N VAL A 28 -10.65 19.85 8.23
CA VAL A 28 -10.42 18.41 8.32
C VAL A 28 -9.94 18.05 9.72
N THR A 29 -10.55 17.02 10.30
CA THR A 29 -10.11 16.40 11.56
C THR A 29 -9.87 14.91 11.29
N VAL A 30 -8.74 14.40 11.73
CA VAL A 30 -8.40 12.96 11.65
C VAL A 30 -8.45 12.35 13.05
N ILE A 31 -9.11 11.20 13.17
CA ILE A 31 -9.19 10.43 14.42
C ILE A 31 -8.64 9.03 14.15
N ASP A 32 -7.72 8.56 14.99
CA ASP A 32 -7.25 7.18 14.95
C ASP A 32 -7.12 6.61 16.37
N GLN A 33 -7.46 5.33 16.55
CA GLN A 33 -7.31 4.61 17.82
C GLN A 33 -5.85 4.38 18.20
N ALA A 34 -4.92 4.48 17.25
CA ALA A 34 -3.48 4.31 17.42
C ALA A 34 -2.71 5.53 16.90
N ALA A 35 -1.40 5.47 16.87
CA ALA A 35 -0.58 6.42 16.11
C ALA A 35 -0.72 6.22 14.60
N ALA A 36 -0.40 7.25 13.81
CA ALA A 36 -0.52 7.20 12.36
C ALA A 36 0.31 6.06 11.75
N GLY A 37 -0.27 5.36 10.78
CA GLY A 37 0.41 4.35 9.98
C GLY A 37 0.64 3.00 10.64
N GLN A 38 0.19 2.76 11.86
CA GLN A 38 0.51 1.54 12.61
C GLN A 38 -0.24 0.27 12.18
N GLY A 39 -1.23 0.36 11.33
CA GLY A 39 -1.96 -0.82 10.83
C GLY A 39 -1.24 -1.51 9.65
N ALA A 40 -2.01 -1.87 8.64
CA ALA A 40 -1.52 -2.48 7.40
C ALA A 40 -0.38 -1.67 6.72
N THR A 41 -0.35 -0.36 6.93
CA THR A 41 0.64 0.56 6.37
C THR A 41 2.04 0.23 6.86
N ALA A 42 2.23 0.03 8.17
CA ALA A 42 3.55 -0.27 8.76
C ALA A 42 4.14 -1.60 8.27
N ALA A 43 3.29 -2.55 7.86
CA ALA A 43 3.72 -3.86 7.41
C ALA A 43 3.92 -3.97 5.88
N ALA A 44 3.51 -2.95 5.12
CA ALA A 44 3.56 -2.99 3.67
C ALA A 44 4.97 -2.77 3.12
N LEU A 45 5.30 -3.44 2.01
CA LEU A 45 6.57 -3.25 1.29
C LEU A 45 6.59 -2.00 0.39
N GLY A 46 5.46 -1.36 0.22
CA GLY A 46 5.33 -0.12 -0.56
C GLY A 46 5.54 -0.26 -2.07
N VAL A 47 5.38 -1.45 -2.63
CA VAL A 47 5.57 -1.72 -4.06
C VAL A 47 4.37 -1.21 -4.85
N GLY A 48 4.58 -0.18 -5.67
CA GLY A 48 3.57 0.51 -6.46
C GLY A 48 3.45 -0.07 -7.87
N MET A 49 2.69 -1.16 -8.02
CA MET A 49 2.46 -1.87 -9.29
C MET A 49 1.23 -1.31 -10.02
N ALA A 50 1.42 -0.31 -10.87
CA ALA A 50 0.36 0.25 -11.70
C ALA A 50 0.46 -0.25 -13.15
N VAL A 51 1.56 0.04 -13.82
CA VAL A 51 1.80 -0.27 -15.23
C VAL A 51 1.93 -1.78 -15.46
N ILE A 52 2.69 -2.48 -14.61
CA ILE A 52 2.90 -3.92 -14.72
C ILE A 52 1.65 -4.76 -14.37
N SER A 53 0.62 -4.12 -13.79
CA SER A 53 -0.61 -4.80 -13.40
C SER A 53 -1.51 -5.13 -14.59
N HIS A 54 -2.13 -6.33 -14.59
CA HIS A 54 -3.14 -6.73 -15.57
C HIS A 54 -4.51 -6.02 -15.41
N LYS A 55 -4.61 -5.00 -14.56
CA LYS A 55 -5.81 -4.14 -14.45
C LYS A 55 -5.72 -3.03 -15.50
N VAL A 56 -6.24 -3.27 -16.70
CA VAL A 56 -6.00 -2.44 -17.89
C VAL A 56 -7.10 -1.41 -18.21
N LYS A 57 -8.27 -1.52 -17.53
CA LYS A 57 -9.44 -0.66 -17.78
C LYS A 57 -10.31 -0.51 -16.55
N GLY A 58 -11.32 0.37 -16.65
CA GLY A 58 -12.31 0.60 -15.61
C GLY A 58 -11.76 1.36 -14.40
N ARG A 59 -12.49 1.32 -13.28
CA ARG A 59 -12.17 2.06 -12.05
C ARG A 59 -10.78 1.70 -11.50
N ASN A 60 -10.44 0.41 -11.49
CA ASN A 60 -9.16 -0.06 -10.96
C ASN A 60 -7.95 0.52 -11.72
N TRP A 61 -8.04 0.60 -13.06
CA TRP A 61 -6.96 1.21 -13.85
C TRP A 61 -6.90 2.71 -13.61
N ARG A 62 -8.04 3.41 -13.69
CA ARG A 62 -8.08 4.87 -13.47
C ARG A 62 -7.47 5.28 -12.13
N LEU A 63 -7.77 4.54 -11.05
CA LEU A 63 -7.20 4.83 -9.73
C LEU A 63 -5.68 4.59 -9.68
N ARG A 64 -5.21 3.47 -10.27
CA ARG A 64 -3.76 3.17 -10.34
C ARG A 64 -3.01 4.22 -11.14
N GLU A 65 -3.54 4.59 -12.29
CA GLU A 65 -2.98 5.62 -13.17
C GLU A 65 -2.95 6.99 -12.48
N ALA A 66 -4.04 7.41 -11.87
CA ALA A 66 -4.11 8.66 -11.12
C ALA A 66 -3.10 8.68 -9.96
N SER A 67 -3.01 7.58 -9.21
CA SER A 67 -2.02 7.45 -8.13
C SER A 67 -0.59 7.52 -8.66
N LEU A 68 -0.26 6.80 -9.72
CA LEU A 68 1.06 6.82 -10.34
C LEU A 68 1.49 8.24 -10.73
N ARG A 69 0.58 8.99 -11.37
CA ARG A 69 0.83 10.39 -11.75
C ARG A 69 0.95 11.30 -10.52
N ARG A 70 0.10 11.10 -9.50
CA ARG A 70 0.12 11.94 -8.29
C ARG A 70 1.41 11.74 -7.49
N TYR A 71 1.93 10.54 -7.37
CA TYR A 71 3.18 10.27 -6.67
C TYR A 71 4.38 11.04 -7.24
N GLN A 72 4.42 11.27 -8.55
CA GLN A 72 5.51 12.02 -9.19
C GLN A 72 5.60 13.47 -8.70
N SER A 73 4.47 14.08 -8.37
CA SER A 73 4.43 15.46 -7.81
C SER A 73 4.34 15.44 -6.28
N LEU A 74 3.66 14.46 -5.68
CA LEU A 74 3.39 14.41 -4.25
C LEU A 74 4.66 14.26 -3.41
N ILE A 75 5.59 13.40 -3.84
CA ILE A 75 6.83 13.15 -3.08
C ILE A 75 7.63 14.44 -2.94
N PRO A 76 8.05 15.13 -4.02
CA PRO A 76 8.83 16.38 -3.90
C PRO A 76 8.03 17.51 -3.22
N GLU A 77 6.70 17.54 -3.37
CA GLU A 77 5.82 18.48 -2.69
C GLU A 77 5.87 18.29 -1.17
N LEU A 78 5.73 17.05 -0.69
CA LEU A 78 5.80 16.74 0.73
C LEU A 78 7.20 16.96 1.31
N GLU A 79 8.26 16.55 0.62
CA GLU A 79 9.63 16.76 1.04
C GLU A 79 9.95 18.26 1.19
N THR A 80 9.49 19.08 0.24
CA THR A 80 9.65 20.54 0.30
C THR A 80 8.85 21.13 1.46
N LEU A 81 7.60 20.72 1.65
CA LEU A 81 6.71 21.26 2.66
C LEU A 81 7.15 20.89 4.09
N THR A 82 7.61 19.66 4.27
CA THR A 82 7.86 19.10 5.61
C THR A 82 9.33 19.06 6.00
N GLY A 83 10.25 19.20 5.03
CA GLY A 83 11.67 18.98 5.23
C GLY A 83 12.07 17.52 5.51
N GLN A 84 11.15 16.58 5.35
CA GLN A 84 11.37 15.14 5.59
C GLN A 84 11.64 14.43 4.27
N ALA A 85 12.77 13.75 4.18
CA ALA A 85 13.03 12.85 3.04
C ALA A 85 12.11 11.64 3.08
N ILE A 86 11.63 11.21 1.92
CA ILE A 86 10.80 10.01 1.75
C ILE A 86 11.60 9.00 0.93
N GLN A 87 12.05 7.92 1.57
CA GLN A 87 12.77 6.87 0.87
C GLN A 87 11.88 6.22 -0.19
N HIS A 88 12.33 6.28 -1.45
CA HIS A 88 11.62 5.69 -2.58
C HIS A 88 12.61 5.21 -3.63
N ASN A 89 12.19 4.22 -4.42
CA ASN A 89 12.95 3.63 -5.50
C ASN A 89 12.19 3.79 -6.82
N THR A 90 12.72 4.59 -7.73
CA THR A 90 12.16 4.88 -9.06
C THR A 90 12.84 4.10 -10.18
N GLN A 91 13.64 3.07 -9.86
CA GLN A 91 14.32 2.24 -10.86
C GLN A 91 13.44 1.13 -11.42
N GLY A 92 12.14 1.24 -11.17
CA GLY A 92 11.13 0.36 -11.74
C GLY A 92 10.95 -0.97 -11.02
N ILE A 93 10.13 -1.80 -11.65
CA ILE A 93 9.83 -3.16 -11.18
C ILE A 93 10.15 -4.15 -12.29
N LEU A 94 10.88 -5.21 -11.95
CA LEU A 94 11.21 -6.33 -12.80
C LEU A 94 10.45 -7.58 -12.32
N SER A 95 9.48 -8.07 -13.09
CA SER A 95 8.76 -9.30 -12.79
C SER A 95 9.31 -10.45 -13.63
N LEU A 96 9.82 -11.49 -12.97
CA LEU A 96 10.34 -12.68 -13.62
C LEU A 96 9.17 -13.56 -14.09
N CYS A 97 9.21 -13.99 -15.33
CA CYS A 97 8.27 -14.91 -15.95
C CYS A 97 8.98 -16.25 -16.13
N PHE A 98 8.49 -17.28 -15.44
CA PHE A 98 9.09 -18.63 -15.47
C PHE A 98 8.40 -19.55 -16.49
N ASP A 99 7.17 -19.22 -16.89
CA ASP A 99 6.42 -20.00 -17.87
C ASP A 99 6.30 -19.23 -19.19
N ALA A 100 6.80 -19.84 -20.25
CA ALA A 100 6.71 -19.26 -21.59
C ALA A 100 5.26 -19.15 -22.10
N GLU A 101 4.33 -19.94 -21.54
CA GLU A 101 2.90 -19.88 -21.90
C GLU A 101 2.25 -18.57 -21.45
N ASP A 102 2.82 -17.87 -20.45
CA ASP A 102 2.37 -16.55 -20.01
C ASP A 102 2.78 -15.40 -20.93
N LEU A 103 3.77 -15.59 -21.81
CA LEU A 103 4.31 -14.51 -22.67
C LEU A 103 3.28 -13.85 -23.59
N PRO A 104 2.31 -14.56 -24.21
CA PRO A 104 1.28 -13.91 -25.01
C PRO A 104 0.44 -12.90 -24.19
N ARG A 105 0.16 -13.21 -22.94
CA ARG A 105 -0.56 -12.32 -22.02
C ARG A 105 0.26 -11.07 -21.68
N TRP A 106 1.57 -11.21 -21.49
CA TRP A 106 2.47 -10.09 -21.25
C TRP A 106 2.65 -9.20 -22.48
N ARG A 107 2.74 -9.79 -23.68
CA ARG A 107 2.78 -9.03 -24.96
C ARG A 107 1.49 -8.23 -25.16
N SER A 108 0.33 -8.83 -24.89
CA SER A 108 -0.95 -8.11 -24.94
C SER A 108 -0.99 -6.94 -23.96
N LEU A 109 -0.48 -7.13 -22.74
CA LEU A 109 -0.37 -6.03 -21.76
C LEU A 109 0.57 -4.93 -22.25
N GLN A 110 1.73 -5.29 -22.81
CA GLN A 110 2.70 -4.34 -23.37
C GLN A 110 2.06 -3.45 -24.45
N GLU A 111 1.34 -4.02 -25.40
CA GLU A 111 0.61 -3.28 -26.43
C GLU A 111 -0.45 -2.34 -25.85
N ILE A 112 -1.20 -2.79 -24.83
CA ILE A 112 -2.19 -1.96 -24.15
C ILE A 112 -1.50 -0.78 -23.46
N ARG A 113 -0.41 -1.01 -22.73
CA ARG A 113 0.34 0.02 -22.02
C ARG A 113 0.96 1.04 -22.98
N GLN A 114 1.51 0.58 -24.08
CA GLN A 114 2.03 1.47 -25.13
C GLN A 114 0.94 2.41 -25.67
N ARG A 115 -0.26 1.91 -25.95
CA ARG A 115 -1.42 2.74 -26.35
C ARG A 115 -1.88 3.72 -25.27
N GLN A 116 -1.64 3.39 -24.00
CA GLN A 116 -1.93 4.26 -22.85
C GLN A 116 -0.80 5.25 -22.55
N GLY A 117 0.32 5.24 -23.30
CA GLY A 117 1.46 6.12 -23.11
C GLY A 117 2.46 5.65 -22.07
N TYR A 118 2.40 4.37 -21.68
CA TYR A 118 3.31 3.75 -20.72
C TYR A 118 4.27 2.78 -21.37
N ARG A 119 5.46 2.64 -20.77
CA ARG A 119 6.50 1.73 -21.23
C ARG A 119 6.45 0.45 -20.40
N LEU A 120 6.39 -0.69 -21.09
CA LEU A 120 6.52 -2.01 -20.51
C LEU A 120 7.42 -2.82 -21.44
N GLU A 121 8.52 -3.34 -20.92
CA GLU A 121 9.52 -4.06 -21.71
C GLU A 121 9.47 -5.54 -21.37
N ILE A 122 9.68 -6.39 -22.38
CA ILE A 122 9.85 -7.83 -22.21
C ILE A 122 11.29 -8.14 -22.54
N TRP A 123 12.06 -8.52 -21.54
CA TRP A 123 13.49 -8.84 -21.67
C TRP A 123 13.70 -10.33 -21.80
N GLN A 124 14.61 -10.69 -22.70
CA GLN A 124 15.08 -12.06 -22.79
C GLN A 124 16.02 -12.38 -21.61
N PRO A 125 16.21 -13.67 -21.23
CA PRO A 125 17.04 -14.05 -20.11
C PRO A 125 18.45 -13.46 -20.13
N GLU A 126 19.06 -13.35 -21.31
CA GLU A 126 20.41 -12.79 -21.48
C GLU A 126 20.45 -11.32 -21.03
N VAL A 127 19.43 -10.53 -21.39
CA VAL A 127 19.32 -9.12 -20.96
C VAL A 127 19.14 -9.03 -19.45
N VAL A 128 18.41 -9.97 -18.86
CA VAL A 128 18.25 -10.05 -17.39
C VAL A 128 19.58 -10.34 -16.72
N GLY A 129 20.35 -11.31 -17.24
CA GLY A 129 21.68 -11.66 -16.73
C GLY A 129 22.67 -10.50 -16.81
N ASP A 130 22.66 -9.76 -17.93
CA ASP A 130 23.51 -8.59 -18.11
C ASP A 130 23.14 -7.42 -17.16
N ARG A 131 21.86 -7.15 -16.99
CA ARG A 131 21.35 -6.01 -16.20
C ARG A 131 21.24 -6.32 -14.70
N CYS A 132 20.97 -7.57 -14.35
CA CYS A 132 20.76 -8.05 -12.99
C CYS A 132 21.60 -9.33 -12.73
N PRO A 133 22.93 -9.25 -12.73
CA PRO A 133 23.83 -10.42 -12.67
C PRO A 133 23.70 -11.23 -11.36
N HIS A 134 23.00 -10.72 -10.38
CA HIS A 134 22.70 -11.40 -9.11
C HIS A 134 21.51 -12.35 -9.20
N LEU A 135 20.76 -12.32 -10.32
CA LEU A 135 19.60 -13.19 -10.51
C LEU A 135 20.00 -14.50 -11.20
N ASN A 136 19.40 -15.58 -10.75
CA ASN A 136 19.48 -16.87 -11.45
C ASN A 136 18.47 -16.88 -12.61
N ILE A 137 18.98 -16.93 -13.84
CA ILE A 137 18.17 -16.88 -15.06
C ILE A 137 17.86 -18.27 -15.64
N ASP A 138 18.36 -19.35 -15.07
CA ASP A 138 18.26 -20.73 -15.63
C ASP A 138 16.81 -21.17 -15.92
N GLN A 139 15.88 -20.71 -15.10
CA GLN A 139 14.46 -21.05 -15.23
C GLN A 139 13.59 -19.87 -15.71
N VAL A 140 14.21 -18.74 -16.05
CA VAL A 140 13.49 -17.54 -16.47
C VAL A 140 13.22 -17.60 -17.98
N ALA A 141 11.95 -17.67 -18.37
CA ALA A 141 11.54 -17.62 -19.77
C ALA A 141 11.63 -16.18 -20.33
N ALA A 142 11.36 -15.18 -19.51
CA ALA A 142 11.52 -13.75 -19.81
C ALA A 142 11.39 -12.93 -18.50
N ALA A 143 11.69 -11.64 -18.57
CA ALA A 143 11.32 -10.71 -17.51
C ALA A 143 10.56 -9.52 -18.06
N ILE A 144 9.63 -9.02 -17.27
CA ILE A 144 8.79 -7.87 -17.60
C ILE A 144 9.27 -6.69 -16.78
N TYR A 145 9.85 -5.70 -17.44
CA TYR A 145 10.35 -4.49 -16.81
C TYR A 145 9.39 -3.32 -16.99
N SER A 146 9.02 -2.72 -15.89
CA SER A 146 8.17 -1.53 -15.81
C SER A 146 8.97 -0.37 -15.21
N PRO A 147 9.53 0.54 -16.02
CA PRO A 147 10.37 1.63 -15.53
C PRO A 147 9.59 2.73 -14.80
N GLN A 148 8.28 2.79 -14.94
CA GLN A 148 7.42 3.82 -14.35
C GLN A 148 6.73 3.37 -13.07
N ASP A 149 6.72 2.08 -12.79
CA ASP A 149 6.36 1.56 -11.48
C ASP A 149 7.50 1.83 -10.48
N PHE A 150 7.19 1.85 -9.19
CA PHE A 150 8.12 2.34 -8.17
C PHE A 150 7.92 1.61 -6.84
N GLN A 151 8.80 1.88 -5.89
CA GLN A 151 8.62 1.50 -4.50
C GLN A 151 8.81 2.74 -3.62
N ILE A 152 8.08 2.80 -2.50
CA ILE A 152 8.15 3.90 -1.54
C ILE A 152 8.06 3.35 -0.12
N SER A 153 8.76 3.97 0.83
CA SER A 153 8.62 3.68 2.25
C SER A 153 7.21 4.07 2.74
N PRO A 154 6.33 3.11 3.08
CA PRO A 154 4.95 3.45 3.46
C PRO A 154 4.89 4.26 4.75
N SER A 155 5.79 3.99 5.69
CA SER A 155 5.84 4.68 6.98
C SER A 155 6.30 6.13 6.82
N GLU A 156 7.37 6.37 6.07
CA GLU A 156 7.87 7.73 5.82
C GLU A 156 6.89 8.57 5.01
N LEU A 157 6.29 7.97 3.96
CA LEU A 157 5.22 8.63 3.22
C LEU A 157 4.06 9.04 4.14
N THR A 158 3.61 8.13 5.01
CA THR A 158 2.49 8.43 5.92
C THR A 158 2.86 9.52 6.92
N GLN A 159 4.08 9.51 7.44
CA GLN A 159 4.58 10.56 8.33
C GLN A 159 4.64 11.92 7.63
N ALA A 160 5.14 11.97 6.41
CA ALA A 160 5.20 13.20 5.61
C ALA A 160 3.78 13.71 5.26
N LEU A 161 2.84 12.82 4.89
CA LEU A 161 1.44 13.18 4.66
C LEU A 161 0.78 13.80 5.91
N VAL A 162 1.00 13.19 7.07
CA VAL A 162 0.49 13.67 8.35
C VAL A 162 1.13 15.02 8.73
N ALA A 163 2.43 15.18 8.53
CA ALA A 163 3.13 16.43 8.77
C ALA A 163 2.63 17.55 7.83
N GLY A 164 2.47 17.24 6.54
CA GLY A 164 1.92 18.17 5.56
C GLY A 164 0.47 18.56 5.87
N ALA A 165 -0.39 17.59 6.19
CA ALA A 165 -1.76 17.85 6.60
C ALA A 165 -1.83 18.75 7.84
N ARG A 166 -0.98 18.49 8.84
CA ARG A 166 -0.87 19.33 10.05
C ARG A 166 -0.42 20.76 9.72
N ALA A 167 0.55 20.92 8.83
CA ALA A 167 1.03 22.24 8.39
C ALA A 167 -0.10 23.03 7.69
N ASN A 168 -1.03 22.34 7.03
CA ASN A 168 -2.21 22.92 6.40
C ASN A 168 -3.40 23.11 7.37
N GLY A 169 -3.22 22.86 8.68
CA GLY A 169 -4.25 23.10 9.70
C GLY A 169 -5.19 21.93 9.99
N VAL A 170 -4.88 20.71 9.56
CA VAL A 170 -5.65 19.51 9.95
C VAL A 170 -5.48 19.21 11.44
N GLU A 171 -6.60 19.02 12.14
CA GLU A 171 -6.61 18.58 13.53
C GLU A 171 -6.42 17.05 13.60
N LEU A 172 -5.49 16.60 14.46
CA LEU A 172 -5.10 15.19 14.57
C LEU A 172 -5.35 14.67 15.98
N HIS A 173 -6.21 13.68 16.10
CA HIS A 173 -6.57 13.03 17.37
C HIS A 173 -6.14 11.56 17.34
N PHE A 174 -4.99 11.26 17.89
CA PHE A 174 -4.45 9.91 18.01
C PHE A 174 -4.75 9.28 19.38
N SER A 175 -4.71 7.95 19.44
CA SER A 175 -5.05 7.16 20.62
C SER A 175 -6.49 7.41 21.11
N GLN A 176 -7.39 7.69 20.16
CA GLN A 176 -8.80 7.97 20.42
C GLN A 176 -9.69 7.08 19.54
N PRO A 177 -10.17 5.96 20.06
CA PRO A 177 -11.11 5.12 19.31
C PRO A 177 -12.45 5.83 19.14
N VAL A 178 -13.01 5.74 17.94
CA VAL A 178 -14.39 6.14 17.69
C VAL A 178 -15.33 5.10 18.27
N VAL A 179 -16.28 5.53 19.09
CA VAL A 179 -17.20 4.65 19.84
C VAL A 179 -18.66 4.78 19.37
N GLY A 180 -18.98 5.80 18.55
CA GLY A 180 -20.34 5.97 18.04
C GLY A 180 -20.51 7.18 17.12
N PHE A 181 -21.74 7.32 16.63
CA PHE A 181 -22.14 8.37 15.72
C PHE A 181 -23.52 8.91 16.08
N ASP A 182 -23.73 10.22 15.93
CA ASP A 182 -25.06 10.78 15.88
C ASP A 182 -25.54 10.86 14.43
N ARG A 183 -26.86 10.73 14.25
CA ARG A 183 -27.52 10.85 12.98
C ARG A 183 -28.59 11.92 13.06
N ALA A 184 -28.68 12.73 12.04
CA ALA A 184 -29.77 13.66 11.83
C ALA A 184 -30.57 13.24 10.59
N ASP A 185 -31.86 13.62 10.55
CA ASP A 185 -32.64 13.50 9.34
C ASP A 185 -32.06 14.42 8.26
N ALA A 186 -31.83 13.87 7.08
CA ALA A 186 -31.36 14.64 5.94
C ALA A 186 -32.51 15.54 5.44
N ALA A 187 -32.17 16.72 4.92
CA ALA A 187 -33.12 17.49 4.13
C ALA A 187 -33.59 16.64 2.93
N PRO A 188 -34.84 16.73 2.50
CA PRO A 188 -35.47 15.85 1.50
C PRO A 188 -34.71 15.72 0.17
N GLU A 189 -33.78 16.62 -0.11
CA GLU A 189 -33.03 16.69 -1.37
C GLU A 189 -31.59 16.10 -1.29
N SER A 190 -31.13 15.61 -0.13
CA SER A 190 -29.68 15.40 0.11
C SER A 190 -29.19 13.97 0.41
N ALA A 191 -30.07 12.98 0.60
CA ALA A 191 -29.65 11.61 0.85
C ALA A 191 -30.69 10.57 0.39
N GLU A 192 -30.22 9.48 -0.19
CA GLU A 192 -31.06 8.37 -0.67
C GLU A 192 -31.86 7.69 0.47
N ASP A 193 -31.33 7.66 1.70
CA ASP A 193 -31.98 7.06 2.88
C ASP A 193 -32.47 8.08 3.93
N GLY A 194 -32.38 9.38 3.63
CA GLY A 194 -32.88 10.44 4.49
C GLY A 194 -32.13 10.66 5.81
N ARG A 195 -30.93 10.13 5.97
CA ARG A 195 -30.13 10.28 7.18
C ARG A 195 -28.67 10.65 6.88
N ILE A 196 -28.12 11.58 7.67
CA ILE A 196 -26.73 12.02 7.60
C ILE A 196 -26.04 11.79 8.95
N CYS A 197 -24.73 11.50 8.94
CA CYS A 197 -23.93 11.53 10.14
C CYS A 197 -23.69 13.00 10.53
N SER A 198 -24.10 13.39 11.74
CA SER A 198 -23.98 14.77 12.23
C SER A 198 -22.91 14.94 13.31
N ALA A 199 -22.49 13.85 13.97
CA ALA A 199 -21.38 13.88 14.91
C ALA A 199 -20.70 12.52 15.02
N VAL A 200 -19.40 12.55 15.40
CA VAL A 200 -18.57 11.41 15.72
C VAL A 200 -18.18 11.45 17.19
N HIS A 201 -18.35 10.34 17.91
CA HIS A 201 -18.04 10.24 19.33
C HIS A 201 -16.76 9.44 19.56
N THR A 202 -15.90 9.97 20.42
CA THR A 202 -14.82 9.25 21.08
C THR A 202 -15.17 9.08 22.56
N ALA A 203 -14.33 8.38 23.33
CA ALA A 203 -14.55 8.25 24.76
C ALA A 203 -14.54 9.59 25.53
N THR A 204 -13.92 10.64 24.94
CA THR A 204 -13.66 11.90 25.65
C THR A 204 -14.39 13.11 25.04
N GLN A 205 -14.87 13.02 23.81
CA GLN A 205 -15.47 14.16 23.10
C GLN A 205 -16.47 13.74 22.02
N SER A 206 -17.33 14.70 21.68
CA SER A 206 -18.25 14.63 20.55
C SER A 206 -17.86 15.73 19.55
N LEU A 207 -17.64 15.35 18.30
CA LEU A 207 -17.22 16.24 17.23
C LEU A 207 -18.33 16.32 16.17
N ALA A 208 -18.88 17.51 15.96
CA ALA A 208 -19.84 17.76 14.91
C ALA A 208 -19.17 17.65 13.53
N THR A 209 -19.91 17.16 12.54
CA THR A 209 -19.38 16.96 11.18
C THR A 209 -20.45 17.10 10.11
N ASP A 210 -20.06 17.57 8.93
CA ASP A 210 -20.91 17.58 7.73
C ASP A 210 -20.70 16.32 6.88
N ALA A 211 -19.54 15.65 7.02
CA ALA A 211 -19.23 14.41 6.33
C ALA A 211 -18.16 13.60 7.06
N ILE A 212 -18.23 12.28 6.91
CA ILE A 212 -17.21 11.36 7.44
C ILE A 212 -16.58 10.55 6.30
N VAL A 213 -15.30 10.23 6.49
CA VAL A 213 -14.56 9.28 5.66
C VAL A 213 -14.05 8.17 6.57
N ILE A 214 -14.44 6.92 6.29
CA ILE A 214 -13.98 5.76 7.05
C ILE A 214 -12.86 5.08 6.28
N SER A 215 -11.63 5.23 6.76
CA SER A 215 -10.39 4.61 6.24
C SER A 215 -9.71 3.73 7.29
N ALA A 216 -10.52 3.08 8.12
CA ALA A 216 -10.12 2.39 9.35
C ALA A 216 -9.58 0.96 9.12
N GLY A 217 -9.28 0.57 7.86
CA GLY A 217 -8.76 -0.76 7.56
C GLY A 217 -9.70 -1.87 8.06
N LEU A 218 -9.20 -2.78 8.89
CA LEU A 218 -10.03 -3.84 9.48
C LEU A 218 -11.08 -3.32 10.47
N GLY A 219 -10.92 -2.13 11.02
CA GLY A 219 -11.92 -1.45 11.84
C GLY A 219 -13.12 -0.90 11.06
N THR A 220 -13.12 -1.01 9.73
CA THR A 220 -14.21 -0.48 8.88
C THR A 220 -15.54 -1.18 9.16
N LEU A 221 -15.55 -2.51 9.27
CA LEU A 221 -16.80 -3.28 9.45
C LEU A 221 -17.56 -2.88 10.72
N PRO A 222 -16.98 -2.87 11.93
CA PRO A 222 -17.71 -2.47 13.14
C PRO A 222 -18.22 -1.04 13.07
N LEU A 223 -17.46 -0.10 12.51
CA LEU A 223 -17.88 1.28 12.36
C LEU A 223 -19.07 1.43 11.38
N THR A 224 -19.02 0.74 10.24
CA THR A 224 -20.09 0.79 9.24
C THR A 224 -21.34 0.03 9.65
N GLN A 225 -21.21 -0.99 10.52
CA GLN A 225 -22.36 -1.66 11.14
C GLN A 225 -23.16 -0.71 12.03
N THR A 226 -22.51 0.17 12.81
CA THR A 226 -23.22 1.16 13.64
C THR A 226 -23.94 2.21 12.78
N LEU A 227 -23.50 2.40 11.54
CA LEU A 227 -24.15 3.27 10.56
C LEU A 227 -25.27 2.56 9.77
N HIS A 228 -25.53 1.28 10.00
CA HIS A 228 -26.45 0.40 9.26
C HIS A 228 -26.13 0.28 7.76
N GLN A 229 -24.86 0.51 7.38
CA GLN A 229 -24.34 0.35 6.02
C GLN A 229 -23.09 -0.54 6.06
N PRO A 230 -23.18 -1.82 6.43
CA PRO A 230 -22.04 -2.65 6.68
C PRO A 230 -21.18 -2.83 5.42
N VAL A 231 -19.89 -2.53 5.56
CA VAL A 231 -18.86 -2.83 4.55
C VAL A 231 -17.99 -3.95 5.09
N ALA A 232 -18.16 -5.14 4.54
CA ALA A 232 -17.42 -6.31 4.96
C ALA A 232 -15.96 -6.22 4.50
N VAL A 233 -15.05 -6.16 5.46
CA VAL A 233 -13.59 -6.16 5.23
C VAL A 233 -12.99 -7.24 6.11
N GLY A 234 -12.31 -8.21 5.49
CA GLY A 234 -11.63 -9.31 6.17
C GLY A 234 -10.11 -9.18 6.12
N PRO A 235 -9.40 -9.87 7.02
CA PRO A 235 -7.95 -9.89 7.08
C PRO A 235 -7.34 -10.79 6.00
N VAL A 236 -6.21 -10.36 5.44
CA VAL A 236 -5.27 -11.19 4.69
C VAL A 236 -3.90 -11.00 5.30
N LEU A 237 -3.36 -12.06 5.92
CA LEU A 237 -2.06 -12.03 6.56
C LEU A 237 -0.95 -12.02 5.52
N GLY A 238 0.06 -11.23 5.75
CA GLY A 238 1.31 -11.22 5.00
C GLY A 238 2.48 -11.18 5.96
N GLN A 239 3.51 -11.97 5.67
CA GLN A 239 4.73 -12.06 6.46
C GLN A 239 5.94 -11.74 5.59
N ALA A 240 6.91 -11.03 6.13
CA ALA A 240 8.08 -10.57 5.40
C ALA A 240 9.33 -10.51 6.28
N LEU A 241 10.49 -10.37 5.62
CA LEU A 241 11.83 -10.34 6.21
C LEU A 241 12.55 -9.06 5.79
N ARG A 242 13.43 -8.55 6.67
CA ARG A 242 14.53 -7.68 6.29
C ARG A 242 15.82 -8.45 6.36
N ILE A 243 16.61 -8.38 5.30
CA ILE A 243 17.90 -9.08 5.16
C ILE A 243 18.96 -8.04 4.88
N HIS A 244 20.08 -8.17 5.55
CA HIS A 244 21.28 -7.37 5.33
C HIS A 244 22.38 -8.22 4.70
N LEU A 245 23.00 -7.70 3.65
CA LEU A 245 24.19 -8.25 2.99
C LEU A 245 25.33 -7.24 3.13
N ASP A 246 26.54 -7.71 3.42
CA ASP A 246 27.73 -6.85 3.52
C ASP A 246 28.06 -6.15 2.19
N THR A 247 27.61 -6.73 1.07
CA THR A 247 27.77 -6.16 -0.27
C THR A 247 26.41 -6.10 -0.97
N SER A 248 26.07 -4.94 -1.54
CA SER A 248 24.83 -4.78 -2.31
C SER A 248 24.82 -5.70 -3.54
N LEU A 249 23.65 -6.28 -3.84
CA LEU A 249 23.43 -7.14 -4.99
C LEU A 249 23.45 -6.35 -6.30
N GLY A 250 23.86 -6.99 -7.38
CA GLY A 250 23.73 -6.48 -8.74
C GLY A 250 24.57 -5.24 -9.03
N GLN A 251 24.08 -4.42 -9.95
CA GLN A 251 24.77 -3.21 -10.39
C GLN A 251 24.34 -2.02 -9.51
N PRO A 252 25.26 -1.18 -9.02
CA PRO A 252 24.92 -0.07 -8.11
C PRO A 252 23.96 0.97 -8.71
N ASP A 253 23.99 1.16 -10.03
CA ASP A 253 23.19 2.11 -10.77
C ASP A 253 21.85 1.55 -11.27
N PHE A 254 21.61 0.23 -11.06
CA PHE A 254 20.37 -0.42 -11.45
C PHE A 254 19.89 -1.44 -10.42
N GLN A 255 19.00 -0.98 -9.54
CA GLN A 255 18.45 -1.70 -8.40
C GLN A 255 16.90 -1.71 -8.44
N PRO A 256 16.25 -2.33 -9.45
CA PRO A 256 14.80 -2.40 -9.50
C PRO A 256 14.26 -3.29 -8.38
N VAL A 257 12.98 -3.13 -8.03
CA VAL A 257 12.29 -4.16 -7.27
C VAL A 257 12.13 -5.39 -8.15
N VAL A 258 12.57 -6.55 -7.67
CA VAL A 258 12.41 -7.82 -8.38
C VAL A 258 11.22 -8.59 -7.80
N ASN A 259 10.34 -9.09 -8.65
CA ASN A 259 9.26 -9.98 -8.28
C ASN A 259 9.44 -11.34 -8.97
N GLY A 260 9.54 -12.39 -8.19
CA GLY A 260 9.58 -13.77 -8.67
C GLY A 260 8.60 -14.63 -7.88
N GLN A 261 7.64 -15.29 -8.56
CA GLN A 261 6.64 -16.17 -7.93
C GLN A 261 5.87 -15.48 -6.76
N ASP A 262 5.45 -14.22 -6.96
CA ASP A 262 4.76 -13.39 -5.97
C ASP A 262 5.59 -12.98 -4.73
N ILE A 263 6.89 -13.30 -4.71
CA ILE A 263 7.82 -12.83 -3.70
C ILE A 263 8.61 -11.64 -4.27
N HIS A 264 8.58 -10.53 -3.55
CA HIS A 264 9.33 -9.33 -3.88
C HIS A 264 10.68 -9.31 -3.17
N LEU A 265 11.72 -8.94 -3.89
CA LEU A 265 13.01 -8.50 -3.37
C LEU A 265 13.08 -6.99 -3.58
N VAL A 266 13.04 -6.24 -2.50
CA VAL A 266 12.95 -4.77 -2.49
C VAL A 266 14.27 -4.19 -1.98
N PRO A 267 15.10 -3.58 -2.85
CA PRO A 267 16.33 -2.91 -2.42
C PRO A 267 16.01 -1.66 -1.58
N LEU A 268 16.70 -1.52 -0.45
CA LEU A 268 16.58 -0.36 0.45
C LEU A 268 17.86 0.50 0.47
N GLY A 269 18.88 0.07 -0.26
CA GLY A 269 20.21 0.67 -0.22
C GLY A 269 21.11 0.05 0.86
N SER A 270 22.43 0.30 0.74
CA SER A 270 23.44 -0.12 1.73
C SER A 270 23.42 -1.61 2.09
N GLY A 271 23.04 -2.48 1.15
CA GLY A 271 22.96 -3.93 1.38
C GLY A 271 21.71 -4.41 2.10
N ASP A 272 20.75 -3.55 2.38
CA ASP A 272 19.49 -3.91 3.00
C ASP A 272 18.39 -4.22 1.97
N TYR A 273 17.62 -5.26 2.24
CA TYR A 273 16.51 -5.72 1.38
C TYR A 273 15.30 -6.11 2.21
N TRP A 274 14.10 -5.73 1.76
CA TRP A 274 12.89 -6.40 2.19
C TRP A 274 12.60 -7.57 1.26
N VAL A 275 12.20 -8.70 1.86
CA VAL A 275 11.82 -9.93 1.15
C VAL A 275 10.44 -10.36 1.61
N GLY A 276 9.51 -10.48 0.69
CA GLY A 276 8.11 -10.80 1.01
C GLY A 276 7.16 -10.68 -0.17
N ALA A 277 5.92 -11.04 0.03
CA ALA A 277 5.38 -11.46 1.29
C ALA A 277 4.45 -12.66 1.07
N THR A 278 4.14 -13.36 2.14
CA THR A 278 3.08 -14.38 2.10
C THR A 278 1.70 -13.77 1.80
N VAL A 279 0.78 -14.60 1.35
CA VAL A 279 -0.65 -14.28 1.22
C VAL A 279 -1.44 -15.40 1.86
N GLU A 280 -1.97 -15.13 3.05
CA GLU A 280 -2.64 -16.12 3.87
C GLU A 280 -4.04 -15.63 4.24
N PHE A 281 -4.99 -16.55 4.26
CA PHE A 281 -6.37 -16.27 4.64
C PHE A 281 -6.63 -16.89 6.01
N PRO A 282 -6.42 -16.17 7.11
CA PRO A 282 -6.68 -16.70 8.44
C PRO A 282 -8.16 -17.04 8.57
N PRO A 283 -8.50 -18.10 9.34
CA PRO A 283 -9.88 -18.36 9.69
C PRO A 283 -10.48 -17.11 10.36
N GLU A 284 -11.81 -16.99 10.37
CA GLU A 284 -12.50 -15.85 10.98
C GLU A 284 -12.07 -15.70 12.45
N THR A 285 -11.11 -14.86 12.68
CA THR A 285 -10.59 -14.50 14.02
C THR A 285 -11.04 -13.09 14.36
N SER A 286 -11.21 -12.81 15.65
CA SER A 286 -11.48 -11.43 16.07
C SER A 286 -10.33 -10.52 15.60
N PRO A 287 -10.58 -9.24 15.28
CA PRO A 287 -9.54 -8.29 14.90
C PRO A 287 -8.37 -8.25 15.89
N ASP A 288 -8.64 -8.41 17.18
CA ASP A 288 -7.63 -8.39 18.25
C ASP A 288 -6.71 -9.63 18.21
N THR A 289 -7.25 -10.81 17.91
CA THR A 289 -6.46 -12.05 17.77
C THR A 289 -5.58 -11.98 16.51
N ALA A 290 -6.10 -11.40 15.45
CA ALA A 290 -5.38 -11.23 14.20
C ALA A 290 -4.21 -10.22 14.32
N LEU A 291 -4.36 -9.15 15.10
CA LEU A 291 -3.29 -8.17 15.39
C LEU A 291 -2.14 -8.75 16.23
N ALA A 292 -2.39 -9.81 16.99
CA ALA A 292 -1.40 -10.49 17.84
C ALA A 292 -0.63 -11.61 17.12
N MET A 293 -0.88 -11.86 15.82
CA MET A 293 -0.22 -12.93 15.08
C MET A 293 1.27 -12.62 14.88
N GLN A 294 2.10 -13.41 15.56
CA GLN A 294 3.55 -13.35 15.39
C GLN A 294 3.96 -14.03 14.05
N PRO A 295 5.06 -13.58 13.43
CA PRO A 295 5.58 -14.22 12.25
C PRO A 295 5.92 -15.71 12.49
N GLU A 296 5.47 -16.58 11.59
CA GLU A 296 5.71 -18.01 11.67
C GLU A 296 7.02 -18.38 10.96
N ALA A 297 7.92 -19.09 11.65
CA ALA A 297 9.24 -19.43 11.12
C ALA A 297 9.16 -20.20 9.79
N GLU A 298 8.31 -21.22 9.71
CA GLU A 298 8.12 -22.05 8.49
C GLU A 298 7.66 -21.21 7.29
N ARG A 299 6.75 -20.26 7.49
CA ARG A 299 6.28 -19.37 6.43
C ARG A 299 7.37 -18.43 5.95
N LEU A 300 8.16 -17.90 6.85
CA LEU A 300 9.28 -17.03 6.52
C LEU A 300 10.43 -17.78 5.86
N GLU A 301 10.67 -19.04 6.23
CA GLU A 301 11.61 -19.91 5.54
C GLU A 301 11.17 -20.18 4.09
N ALA A 302 9.88 -20.40 3.86
CA ALA A 302 9.33 -20.55 2.51
C ALA A 302 9.47 -19.27 1.67
N VAL A 303 9.25 -18.08 2.27
CA VAL A 303 9.49 -16.79 1.61
C VAL A 303 10.96 -16.63 1.24
N LEU A 304 11.88 -16.93 2.17
CA LEU A 304 13.32 -16.88 1.90
C LEU A 304 13.74 -17.85 0.81
N ALA A 305 13.28 -19.11 0.88
CA ALA A 305 13.55 -20.14 -0.13
C ALA A 305 13.07 -19.70 -1.53
N GLY A 306 11.90 -19.11 -1.62
CA GLY A 306 11.38 -18.57 -2.88
C GLY A 306 12.22 -17.42 -3.43
N ALA A 307 12.74 -16.53 -2.59
CA ALA A 307 13.65 -15.48 -3.00
C ALA A 307 15.01 -16.05 -3.44
N VAL A 308 15.55 -17.03 -2.69
CA VAL A 308 16.83 -17.71 -3.01
C VAL A 308 16.75 -18.42 -4.36
N ALA A 309 15.62 -18.96 -4.74
CA ALA A 309 15.44 -19.64 -6.02
C ALA A 309 15.79 -18.75 -7.23
N TYR A 310 15.43 -17.47 -7.19
CA TYR A 310 15.74 -16.52 -8.26
C TYR A 310 16.89 -15.56 -7.94
N CYS A 311 17.27 -15.43 -6.66
CA CYS A 311 18.40 -14.60 -6.21
C CYS A 311 19.23 -15.36 -5.16
N PRO A 312 20.10 -16.30 -5.57
CA PRO A 312 20.81 -17.19 -4.64
C PRO A 312 21.67 -16.46 -3.61
N ALA A 313 22.23 -15.31 -3.95
CA ALA A 313 23.10 -14.53 -3.07
C ALA A 313 22.36 -14.03 -1.81
N ILE A 314 21.02 -13.91 -1.82
CA ILE A 314 20.25 -13.46 -0.65
C ILE A 314 20.35 -14.46 0.53
N ALA A 315 20.68 -15.73 0.25
CA ALA A 315 20.90 -16.75 1.28
C ALA A 315 22.10 -16.46 2.20
N GLN A 316 23.04 -15.61 1.76
CA GLN A 316 24.23 -15.24 2.53
C GLN A 316 23.95 -14.09 3.51
N GLY A 317 22.79 -13.45 3.39
CA GLY A 317 22.44 -12.31 4.21
C GLY A 317 21.99 -12.69 5.62
N THR A 318 22.15 -11.74 6.54
CA THR A 318 21.65 -11.83 7.91
C THR A 318 20.21 -11.32 7.97
N ILE A 319 19.30 -12.12 8.52
CA ILE A 319 17.94 -11.66 8.78
C ILE A 319 17.96 -10.72 9.98
N THR A 320 17.69 -9.43 9.74
CA THR A 320 17.72 -8.38 10.76
C THR A 320 16.34 -8.08 11.35
N GLN A 321 15.27 -8.41 10.61
CA GLN A 321 13.90 -8.20 11.07
C GLN A 321 12.95 -9.24 10.47
N ARG A 322 11.94 -9.62 11.25
CA ARG A 322 10.78 -10.42 10.84
C ARG A 322 9.52 -9.69 11.26
N TRP A 323 8.54 -9.61 10.37
CA TRP A 323 7.26 -9.01 10.73
C TRP A 323 6.10 -9.65 9.99
N SER A 324 4.92 -9.42 10.50
CA SER A 324 3.65 -9.77 9.87
C SER A 324 2.71 -8.57 9.86
N GLY A 325 1.71 -8.62 9.02
CA GLY A 325 0.68 -7.60 8.96
C GLY A 325 -0.57 -8.06 8.23
N LEU A 326 -1.68 -7.43 8.59
CA LEU A 326 -2.99 -7.78 8.07
C LEU A 326 -3.44 -6.76 7.02
N ARG A 327 -3.61 -7.22 5.79
CA ARG A 327 -4.18 -6.42 4.72
C ARG A 327 -5.70 -6.40 4.87
N PRO A 328 -6.35 -5.23 4.89
CA PRO A 328 -7.81 -5.14 4.82
C PRO A 328 -8.27 -5.48 3.40
N ARG A 329 -9.07 -6.52 3.24
CA ARG A 329 -9.61 -6.95 1.96
C ARG A 329 -11.14 -6.90 1.98
N PRO A 330 -11.79 -6.14 1.08
CA PRO A 330 -13.23 -6.17 0.93
C PRO A 330 -13.73 -7.58 0.59
N GLN A 331 -14.82 -8.00 1.23
CA GLN A 331 -15.47 -9.29 1.01
C GLN A 331 -16.75 -9.08 0.18
N GLY A 332 -17.00 -9.99 -0.78
CA GLY A 332 -18.20 -9.95 -1.61
C GLY A 332 -18.29 -8.82 -2.65
N GLN A 333 -17.31 -7.94 -2.70
CA GLN A 333 -17.26 -6.83 -3.66
C GLN A 333 -15.83 -6.54 -4.14
N ALA A 334 -15.71 -5.91 -5.31
CA ALA A 334 -14.41 -5.60 -5.88
C ALA A 334 -13.75 -4.42 -5.14
N ALA A 335 -12.47 -4.55 -4.83
CA ALA A 335 -11.66 -3.45 -4.31
C ALA A 335 -11.32 -2.44 -5.44
N PRO A 336 -11.16 -1.17 -5.11
CA PRO A 336 -11.46 -0.51 -3.84
C PRO A 336 -12.97 -0.26 -3.66
N VAL A 337 -13.41 -0.24 -2.41
CA VAL A 337 -14.76 0.19 -2.03
C VAL A 337 -14.69 1.67 -1.69
N ILE A 338 -15.50 2.48 -2.39
CA ILE A 338 -15.59 3.93 -2.21
C ILE A 338 -17.06 4.29 -2.25
#